data_384dbfc114b776299599b19750bb6f34
#
_entry.id   384dbfc114b776299599b19750bb6f34
#
_cell.length_a   1.000
_cell.length_b   1.000
_cell.length_c   1.000
_cell.angle_alpha   90.00
_cell.angle_beta   90.00
_cell.angle_gamma   90.00
#
_symmetry.space_group_name_H-M   'P 1'
#
loop_
_entity.id
_entity.type
_entity.pdbx_description
1 polymer ?
#
loop_
_entity_poly.entity_id
_entity_poly.type
_entity_poly.pdbx_seq_one_letter_code
_entity_poly.pdbx_strand_id
1 'polypeptide(L)'
;VFKKRISIILILALVFTMVMPLNQSLASEEAVNITIVHTNDTHARLEEGNYDGMGFAKIATKLKQLETENNNILLLDAGDAFHGNPLATIAKGESVMKVFNKIGYDGMVLGNHDFNYGKDRAKELMDISNFDILASNVVEEDSKNNFTKKYIIKEIDGVKIGIFGLATPETKIKSHPRNTEGLEFLDPVEASRDIIKELEDKSDVIIVLSHLGMGEDTKEGWRSDYLAKNVNGIDLIIDGHSHTNLPQGMIVDGTLIVSAYEYDKALGIVKMTYKDGDITMDASLFTKEDASNIEKDEEILNLIKEIKDENSIITSQVVGNTPSILVGEREVVRRGESNLANLITDSMKYHTNADIAITNGGGIRASIKAGDITKSDVLTVLPFGNYVITKEIKGEDIKNAIEYGVKAYPETNGGFPQVSGLTYEFNPDKPEGQKVLNIKVNGRELDNNKMYVVATNDFMAAGGDGYEMFKKYPELKIYKAMDEILVDYIAEFGTENISEDSRIIVTQQAKADKIEVEKVEEIKEEKEEQSVEMDTYNVKKDDVLWKIAEKFGITWERLAEINELKNPHLIFIGQKLLVPQN
;
A
#
# COMPACT_ATOMS: atom_id res chain seq x y z
N VAL A 1 30.65 -90.16 5.41
CA VAL A 1 30.13 -89.60 4.14
C VAL A 1 28.90 -88.76 4.42
N PHE A 2 28.02 -89.08 5.36
CA PHE A 2 26.78 -88.34 5.64
C PHE A 2 26.99 -86.97 6.30
N LYS A 3 28.03 -86.82 7.15
CA LYS A 3 28.28 -85.50 7.82
C LYS A 3 28.82 -84.37 6.92
N LYS A 4 29.51 -84.76 5.83
CA LYS A 4 30.01 -83.71 4.86
C LYS A 4 28.97 -83.19 3.90
N ARG A 5 27.88 -83.93 3.65
CA ARG A 5 26.79 -83.47 2.77
C ARG A 5 25.82 -82.45 3.43
N ILE A 6 25.63 -82.56 4.76
CA ILE A 6 24.80 -81.65 5.54
C ILE A 6 25.47 -80.26 5.68
N SER A 7 26.81 -80.21 5.85
CA SER A 7 27.55 -78.95 5.90
C SER A 7 27.54 -78.15 4.61
N ILE A 8 27.53 -78.85 3.45
CA ILE A 8 27.48 -78.17 2.14
C ILE A 8 26.08 -77.61 1.83
N ILE A 9 25.00 -78.27 2.26
CA ILE A 9 23.64 -77.80 2.11
C ILE A 9 23.34 -76.58 3.03
N LEU A 10 23.89 -76.55 4.27
CA LEU A 10 23.75 -75.38 5.14
C LEU A 10 24.56 -74.18 4.62
N ILE A 11 25.72 -74.36 4.01
CA ILE A 11 26.52 -73.27 3.46
C ILE A 11 25.86 -72.72 2.18
N LEU A 12 25.25 -73.58 1.35
CA LEU A 12 24.47 -73.07 0.19
C LEU A 12 23.18 -72.36 0.60
N ALA A 13 22.52 -72.77 1.70
CA ALA A 13 21.36 -72.04 2.22
C ALA A 13 21.73 -70.68 2.82
N LEU A 14 22.92 -70.59 3.48
CA LEU A 14 23.41 -69.30 4.01
C LEU A 14 23.90 -68.34 2.93
N VAL A 15 24.44 -68.81 1.82
CA VAL A 15 24.88 -68.01 0.68
C VAL A 15 23.68 -67.53 -0.16
N PHE A 16 22.59 -68.32 -0.20
CA PHE A 16 21.37 -67.89 -0.93
C PHE A 16 20.55 -66.85 -0.17
N THR A 17 20.70 -66.72 1.14
CA THR A 17 20.06 -65.69 1.95
C THR A 17 20.84 -64.34 1.96
N MET A 18 22.12 -64.33 1.51
CA MET A 18 22.93 -63.10 1.40
C MET A 18 22.89 -62.41 0.03
N VAL A 19 22.17 -62.93 -0.95
CA VAL A 19 22.02 -62.36 -2.28
C VAL A 19 20.53 -62.16 -2.63
N MET A 20 19.73 -61.79 -1.64
CA MET A 20 18.53 -61.05 -1.98
C MET A 20 18.98 -59.60 -2.26
N PRO A 21 18.78 -59.10 -3.49
CA PRO A 21 18.88 -57.66 -3.66
C PRO A 21 17.85 -57.04 -2.72
N LEU A 22 18.28 -56.20 -1.77
CA LEU A 22 17.42 -55.20 -1.20
C LEU A 22 17.00 -54.33 -2.40
N ASN A 23 15.98 -54.74 -3.15
CA ASN A 23 15.15 -53.80 -3.82
C ASN A 23 14.42 -53.01 -2.72
N GLN A 24 15.12 -52.08 -2.07
CA GLN A 24 14.44 -50.92 -1.62
C GLN A 24 13.86 -50.31 -2.90
N SER A 25 12.62 -50.63 -3.21
CA SER A 25 11.78 -49.75 -3.99
C SER A 25 11.87 -48.40 -3.28
N LEU A 26 12.70 -47.52 -3.79
CA LEU A 26 12.51 -46.11 -3.58
C LEU A 26 11.10 -45.87 -4.16
N ALA A 27 10.07 -46.04 -3.34
CA ALA A 27 8.77 -45.46 -3.66
C ALA A 27 9.09 -43.99 -3.88
N SER A 28 9.00 -43.51 -5.09
CA SER A 28 9.04 -42.06 -5.33
C SER A 28 7.92 -41.51 -4.46
N GLU A 29 8.23 -40.61 -3.54
CA GLU A 29 7.20 -39.94 -2.78
C GLU A 29 6.23 -39.29 -3.77
N GLU A 30 4.94 -39.47 -3.54
CA GLU A 30 3.93 -38.79 -4.36
C GLU A 30 4.14 -37.29 -4.23
N ALA A 31 4.00 -36.56 -5.33
CA ALA A 31 4.14 -35.11 -5.33
C ALA A 31 3.06 -34.48 -4.42
N VAL A 32 3.47 -33.67 -3.48
CA VAL A 32 2.57 -32.91 -2.60
C VAL A 32 2.28 -31.56 -3.25
N ASN A 33 1.00 -31.30 -3.49
CA ASN A 33 0.54 -30.02 -4.02
C ASN A 33 -0.04 -29.17 -2.89
N ILE A 34 0.45 -27.96 -2.75
CA ILE A 34 0.03 -27.00 -1.72
C ILE A 34 -0.35 -25.70 -2.42
N THR A 35 -1.52 -25.15 -2.08
CA THR A 35 -1.95 -23.82 -2.57
C THR A 35 -1.72 -22.81 -1.47
N ILE A 36 -0.80 -21.86 -1.70
CA ILE A 36 -0.54 -20.75 -0.81
C ILE A 36 -1.37 -19.58 -1.30
N VAL A 37 -2.25 -19.08 -0.45
CA VAL A 37 -3.09 -17.92 -0.72
C VAL A 37 -2.61 -16.77 0.16
N HIS A 38 -2.50 -15.58 -0.41
CA HIS A 38 -1.99 -14.46 0.37
C HIS A 38 -2.69 -13.13 0.09
N THR A 39 -2.71 -12.30 1.13
CA THR A 39 -3.08 -10.89 1.09
C THR A 39 -1.93 -10.04 1.62
N ASN A 40 -1.94 -8.76 1.32
CA ASN A 40 -1.07 -7.73 1.87
C ASN A 40 -1.72 -6.36 1.70
N ASP A 41 -1.34 -5.39 2.53
CA ASP A 41 -1.77 -3.99 2.43
C ASP A 41 -3.29 -3.82 2.27
N THR A 42 -4.07 -4.64 2.99
CA THR A 42 -5.53 -4.61 2.90
C THR A 42 -6.11 -3.34 3.53
N HIS A 43 -5.38 -2.72 4.47
CA HIS A 43 -5.72 -1.47 5.13
C HIS A 43 -7.19 -1.42 5.60
N ALA A 44 -7.64 -2.55 6.18
CA ALA A 44 -8.99 -2.72 6.70
C ALA A 44 -10.13 -2.52 5.69
N ARG A 45 -9.89 -2.78 4.41
CA ARG A 45 -10.91 -2.72 3.36
C ARG A 45 -11.78 -3.98 3.39
N LEU A 46 -12.57 -4.14 4.45
CA LEU A 46 -13.36 -5.35 4.67
C LEU A 46 -14.48 -5.58 3.64
N GLU A 47 -14.94 -4.51 2.99
CA GLU A 47 -16.05 -4.53 2.03
C GLU A 47 -15.57 -4.25 0.60
N GLU A 48 -16.30 -4.79 -0.37
CA GLU A 48 -16.14 -4.40 -1.76
C GLU A 48 -16.49 -2.91 -1.96
N GLY A 49 -15.64 -2.15 -2.63
CA GLY A 49 -15.85 -0.74 -2.90
C GLY A 49 -15.51 -0.34 -4.34
N ASN A 50 -15.96 0.83 -4.79
CA ASN A 50 -15.70 1.28 -6.17
C ASN A 50 -14.21 1.50 -6.44
N TYR A 51 -13.47 1.97 -5.45
CA TYR A 51 -12.02 2.25 -5.49
C TYR A 51 -11.19 1.22 -4.71
N ASP A 52 -11.86 0.40 -3.92
CA ASP A 52 -11.30 -0.69 -3.14
C ASP A 52 -11.41 -2.01 -3.90
N GLY A 53 -10.92 -3.09 -3.32
CA GLY A 53 -10.93 -4.41 -3.91
C GLY A 53 -12.27 -5.14 -3.86
N MET A 54 -12.18 -6.47 -3.83
CA MET A 54 -13.34 -7.37 -3.87
C MET A 54 -13.99 -7.59 -2.51
N GLY A 55 -13.28 -7.24 -1.41
CA GLY A 55 -13.72 -7.41 -0.03
C GLY A 55 -13.69 -8.87 0.46
N PHE A 56 -13.64 -9.02 1.78
CA PHE A 56 -13.38 -10.31 2.43
C PHE A 56 -14.51 -11.34 2.26
N ALA A 57 -15.75 -10.92 2.01
CA ALA A 57 -16.83 -11.87 1.73
C ALA A 57 -16.64 -12.62 0.40
N LYS A 58 -16.05 -11.98 -0.62
CA LYS A 58 -15.69 -12.65 -1.89
C LYS A 58 -14.40 -13.45 -1.76
N ILE A 59 -13.42 -12.95 -1.00
CA ILE A 59 -12.18 -13.69 -0.68
C ILE A 59 -12.53 -15.00 0.01
N ALA A 60 -13.41 -14.99 1.01
CA ALA A 60 -13.86 -16.21 1.70
C ALA A 60 -14.52 -17.22 0.76
N THR A 61 -15.37 -16.76 -0.17
CA THR A 61 -15.95 -17.64 -1.20
C THR A 61 -14.88 -18.23 -2.11
N LYS A 62 -13.89 -17.43 -2.54
CA LYS A 62 -12.78 -17.92 -3.38
C LYS A 62 -11.93 -18.96 -2.64
N LEU A 63 -11.67 -18.74 -1.34
CA LEU A 63 -10.95 -19.72 -0.50
C LEU A 63 -11.70 -21.06 -0.46
N LYS A 64 -13.01 -21.05 -0.19
CA LYS A 64 -13.83 -22.26 -0.18
C LYS A 64 -13.81 -22.99 -1.53
N GLN A 65 -13.74 -22.27 -2.65
CA GLN A 65 -13.58 -22.88 -3.96
C GLN A 65 -12.22 -23.56 -4.11
N LEU A 66 -11.13 -22.88 -3.68
CA LEU A 66 -9.78 -23.46 -3.73
C LEU A 66 -9.65 -24.69 -2.81
N GLU A 67 -10.28 -24.69 -1.63
CA GLU A 67 -10.36 -25.85 -0.73
C GLU A 67 -11.03 -27.06 -1.38
N THR A 68 -12.02 -26.85 -2.26
CA THR A 68 -12.62 -27.96 -3.01
C THR A 68 -11.72 -28.52 -4.12
N GLU A 69 -10.80 -27.70 -4.63
CA GLU A 69 -9.80 -28.12 -5.64
C GLU A 69 -8.60 -28.82 -4.99
N ASN A 70 -8.15 -28.33 -3.85
CA ASN A 70 -7.02 -28.84 -3.07
C ASN A 70 -7.23 -28.55 -1.58
N ASN A 71 -7.25 -29.60 -0.74
CA ASN A 71 -7.42 -29.44 0.71
C ASN A 71 -6.17 -28.82 1.40
N ASN A 72 -5.03 -28.83 0.72
CA ASN A 72 -3.76 -28.31 1.23
C ASN A 72 -3.66 -26.81 0.96
N ILE A 73 -4.38 -26.01 1.72
CA ILE A 73 -4.36 -24.54 1.66
C ILE A 73 -3.53 -23.99 2.82
N LEU A 74 -2.73 -22.96 2.52
CA LEU A 74 -2.03 -22.13 3.48
C LEU A 74 -2.40 -20.67 3.22
N LEU A 75 -3.09 -20.02 4.16
CA LEU A 75 -3.56 -18.64 4.02
C LEU A 75 -2.70 -17.70 4.88
N LEU A 76 -2.03 -16.74 4.22
CA LEU A 76 -1.04 -15.86 4.83
C LEU A 76 -1.31 -14.39 4.53
N ASP A 77 -0.87 -13.49 5.43
CA ASP A 77 -0.95 -12.03 5.22
C ASP A 77 0.41 -11.38 5.41
N ALA A 78 0.78 -10.48 4.50
CA ALA A 78 2.05 -9.77 4.53
C ALA A 78 1.95 -8.35 5.13
N GLY A 79 0.99 -8.11 6.04
CA GLY A 79 0.93 -6.94 6.91
C GLY A 79 0.16 -5.73 6.36
N ASP A 80 0.09 -4.69 7.18
CA ASP A 80 -0.72 -3.49 6.99
C ASP A 80 -2.22 -3.79 6.86
N ALA A 81 -2.74 -4.61 7.78
CA ALA A 81 -4.13 -5.03 7.80
C ALA A 81 -5.02 -4.20 8.74
N PHE A 82 -4.52 -3.78 9.91
CA PHE A 82 -5.38 -3.31 11.02
C PHE A 82 -5.77 -1.85 10.95
N HIS A 83 -5.32 -1.09 9.96
CA HIS A 83 -5.47 0.35 9.91
C HIS A 83 -5.80 0.86 8.51
N GLY A 84 -6.60 1.93 8.39
CA GLY A 84 -6.84 2.62 7.11
C GLY A 84 -8.32 2.76 6.70
N ASN A 85 -9.24 2.20 7.48
CA ASN A 85 -10.70 2.33 7.26
C ASN A 85 -11.41 2.63 8.59
N PRO A 86 -12.51 3.42 8.60
CA PRO A 86 -13.25 3.76 9.81
C PRO A 86 -13.64 2.58 10.68
N LEU A 87 -14.01 1.44 10.08
CA LEU A 87 -14.37 0.24 10.83
C LEU A 87 -13.21 -0.28 11.69
N ALA A 88 -11.99 -0.20 11.18
CA ALA A 88 -10.81 -0.55 11.96
C ALA A 88 -10.40 0.56 12.92
N THR A 89 -10.47 1.83 12.48
CA THR A 89 -10.01 2.98 13.27
C THR A 89 -10.81 3.10 14.58
N ILE A 90 -12.14 2.97 14.52
CA ILE A 90 -13.01 3.04 15.71
C ILE A 90 -12.68 1.93 16.70
N ALA A 91 -12.51 0.71 16.22
CA ALA A 91 -12.21 -0.48 17.03
C ALA A 91 -10.70 -0.74 17.20
N LYS A 92 -9.83 0.16 16.73
CA LYS A 92 -8.37 0.04 16.79
C LYS A 92 -7.87 -1.35 16.34
N GLY A 93 -8.31 -1.79 15.15
CA GLY A 93 -7.89 -3.03 14.51
C GLY A 93 -8.72 -4.28 14.88
N GLU A 94 -9.52 -4.26 15.96
CA GLU A 94 -10.25 -5.46 16.41
C GLU A 94 -11.26 -5.98 15.37
N SER A 95 -11.89 -5.09 14.62
CA SER A 95 -12.84 -5.45 13.56
C SER A 95 -12.18 -6.33 12.50
N VAL A 96 -10.95 -5.99 12.09
CA VAL A 96 -10.17 -6.77 11.11
C VAL A 96 -9.79 -8.12 11.71
N MET A 97 -9.32 -8.14 12.96
CA MET A 97 -8.95 -9.37 13.66
C MET A 97 -10.13 -10.35 13.75
N LYS A 98 -11.35 -9.85 14.05
CA LYS A 98 -12.57 -10.68 14.04
C LYS A 98 -12.80 -11.35 12.68
N VAL A 99 -12.60 -10.62 11.58
CA VAL A 99 -12.76 -11.13 10.22
C VAL A 99 -11.64 -12.13 9.86
N PHE A 100 -10.39 -11.80 10.15
CA PHE A 100 -9.24 -12.70 9.91
C PHE A 100 -9.36 -14.02 10.68
N ASN A 101 -9.73 -13.95 11.95
CA ASN A 101 -10.01 -15.15 12.76
C ASN A 101 -11.14 -16.01 12.18
N LYS A 102 -12.17 -15.38 11.62
CA LYS A 102 -13.33 -16.08 11.04
C LYS A 102 -12.98 -16.74 9.70
N ILE A 103 -12.16 -16.10 8.89
CA ILE A 103 -11.69 -16.63 7.60
C ILE A 103 -10.67 -17.75 7.79
N GLY A 104 -9.85 -17.69 8.84
CA GLY A 104 -8.92 -18.75 9.20
C GLY A 104 -7.53 -18.56 8.61
N TYR A 105 -6.93 -17.37 8.78
CA TYR A 105 -5.52 -17.17 8.45
C TYR A 105 -4.61 -18.13 9.25
N ASP A 106 -3.49 -18.52 8.64
CA ASP A 106 -2.47 -19.39 9.24
C ASP A 106 -1.30 -18.61 9.84
N GLY A 107 -1.03 -17.43 9.31
CA GLY A 107 0.03 -16.56 9.78
C GLY A 107 -0.02 -15.17 9.15
N MET A 108 0.55 -14.20 9.84
CA MET A 108 0.64 -12.81 9.40
C MET A 108 1.96 -12.19 9.86
N VAL A 109 2.52 -11.25 9.08
CA VAL A 109 3.58 -10.36 9.56
C VAL A 109 3.00 -8.98 9.91
N LEU A 110 3.63 -8.29 10.86
CA LEU A 110 3.25 -6.90 11.16
C LEU A 110 3.84 -5.94 10.13
N GLY A 111 2.99 -5.12 9.54
CA GLY A 111 3.40 -3.96 8.75
C GLY A 111 3.58 -2.70 9.61
N ASN A 112 4.02 -1.60 9.00
CA ASN A 112 4.24 -0.35 9.73
C ASN A 112 2.94 0.30 10.22
N HIS A 113 1.85 0.14 9.49
CA HIS A 113 0.54 0.66 9.90
C HIS A 113 -0.14 -0.17 10.99
N ASP A 114 0.27 -1.42 11.20
CA ASP A 114 -0.25 -2.24 12.29
C ASP A 114 0.22 -1.74 13.68
N PHE A 115 1.26 -0.89 13.71
CA PHE A 115 1.70 -0.18 14.91
C PHE A 115 1.01 1.17 15.12
N ASN A 116 0.10 1.64 14.26
CA ASN A 116 -0.47 2.98 14.37
C ASN A 116 -1.28 3.22 15.65
N TYR A 117 -1.79 2.17 16.27
CA TYR A 117 -2.47 2.23 17.57
C TYR A 117 -1.53 1.97 18.76
N GLY A 118 -0.22 1.93 18.52
CA GLY A 118 0.83 1.64 19.50
C GLY A 118 1.12 0.15 19.67
N LYS A 119 2.35 -0.14 20.13
CA LYS A 119 2.83 -1.52 20.34
C LYS A 119 1.96 -2.32 21.33
N ASP A 120 1.41 -1.65 22.35
CA ASP A 120 0.57 -2.32 23.35
C ASP A 120 -0.73 -2.82 22.72
N ARG A 121 -1.35 -1.98 21.84
CA ARG A 121 -2.53 -2.42 21.10
C ARG A 121 -2.21 -3.52 20.08
N ALA A 122 -1.06 -3.45 19.40
CA ALA A 122 -0.61 -4.55 18.54
C ALA A 122 -0.50 -5.86 19.33
N LYS A 123 0.00 -5.82 20.57
CA LYS A 123 0.08 -6.98 21.47
C LYS A 123 -1.31 -7.50 21.88
N GLU A 124 -2.25 -6.61 22.22
CA GLU A 124 -3.64 -6.99 22.50
C GLU A 124 -4.30 -7.69 21.29
N LEU A 125 -4.03 -7.22 20.07
CA LEU A 125 -4.53 -7.84 18.84
C LEU A 125 -3.90 -9.22 18.62
N MET A 126 -2.60 -9.39 18.90
CA MET A 126 -1.95 -10.70 18.87
C MET A 126 -2.58 -11.68 19.89
N ASP A 127 -2.94 -11.20 21.08
CA ASP A 127 -3.52 -12.05 22.14
C ASP A 127 -4.93 -12.57 21.78
N ILE A 128 -5.68 -11.88 20.94
CA ILE A 128 -7.00 -12.29 20.45
C ILE A 128 -6.98 -12.98 19.08
N SER A 129 -5.80 -13.10 18.47
CA SER A 129 -5.60 -13.79 17.20
C SER A 129 -5.70 -15.30 17.36
N ASN A 130 -6.35 -15.98 16.42
CA ASN A 130 -6.39 -17.46 16.32
C ASN A 130 -5.23 -18.03 15.48
N PHE A 131 -4.34 -17.17 14.97
CA PHE A 131 -3.19 -17.50 14.14
C PHE A 131 -1.94 -16.80 14.66
N ASP A 132 -0.78 -17.20 14.15
CA ASP A 132 0.49 -16.65 14.60
C ASP A 132 0.83 -15.34 13.87
N ILE A 133 1.18 -14.31 14.64
CA ILE A 133 1.71 -13.05 14.13
C ILE A 133 3.22 -13.02 14.32
N LEU A 134 3.94 -12.72 13.24
CA LEU A 134 5.38 -12.91 13.10
C LEU A 134 6.09 -11.57 12.83
N ALA A 135 7.24 -11.35 13.46
CA ALA A 135 8.19 -10.29 13.11
C ALA A 135 9.56 -10.64 13.72
N SER A 136 10.32 -11.49 13.06
CA SER A 136 11.59 -12.03 13.58
C SER A 136 12.64 -10.96 13.89
N ASN A 137 12.59 -9.85 13.16
CA ASN A 137 13.51 -8.73 13.30
C ASN A 137 13.02 -7.61 14.23
N VAL A 138 11.90 -7.82 14.96
CA VAL A 138 11.42 -6.86 15.97
C VAL A 138 11.68 -7.38 17.36
N VAL A 139 12.47 -6.64 18.14
CA VAL A 139 12.85 -7.00 19.50
C VAL A 139 12.57 -5.87 20.48
N GLU A 140 12.36 -6.21 21.73
CA GLU A 140 12.30 -5.23 22.82
C GLU A 140 13.70 -4.65 23.09
N GLU A 141 13.85 -3.35 23.14
CA GLU A 141 15.16 -2.68 23.29
C GLU A 141 15.91 -3.11 24.55
N ASP A 142 15.22 -3.27 25.68
CA ASP A 142 15.82 -3.58 26.96
C ASP A 142 16.17 -5.07 27.11
N SER A 143 15.23 -5.96 26.82
CA SER A 143 15.36 -7.39 27.04
C SER A 143 16.03 -8.14 25.90
N LYS A 144 16.02 -7.55 24.69
CA LYS A 144 16.37 -8.18 23.41
C LYS A 144 15.53 -9.42 23.08
N ASN A 145 14.43 -9.64 23.78
CA ASN A 145 13.46 -10.66 23.44
C ASN A 145 12.69 -10.27 22.19
N ASN A 146 12.30 -11.24 21.38
CA ASN A 146 11.44 -10.99 20.25
C ASN A 146 10.09 -10.45 20.72
N PHE A 147 9.58 -9.45 20.01
CA PHE A 147 8.27 -8.84 20.27
C PHE A 147 7.12 -9.79 19.90
N THR A 148 7.33 -10.61 18.86
CA THR A 148 6.38 -11.62 18.37
C THR A 148 7.04 -13.00 18.39
N LYS A 149 6.37 -14.04 17.86
CA LYS A 149 7.06 -15.28 17.49
C LYS A 149 8.06 -15.01 16.37
N LYS A 150 9.21 -15.70 16.40
CA LYS A 150 10.22 -15.61 15.35
C LYS A 150 9.73 -16.27 14.05
N TYR A 151 9.28 -17.52 14.16
CA TYR A 151 8.82 -18.35 13.06
C TYR A 151 7.82 -19.41 13.54
N ILE A 152 7.14 -20.01 12.60
CA ILE A 152 6.32 -21.20 12.77
C ILE A 152 6.75 -22.29 11.78
N ILE A 153 6.41 -23.54 12.08
CA ILE A 153 6.55 -24.65 11.15
C ILE A 153 5.16 -25.28 10.98
N LYS A 154 4.66 -25.29 9.74
CA LYS A 154 3.43 -25.98 9.36
C LYS A 154 3.81 -27.27 8.65
N GLU A 155 3.12 -28.36 8.95
CA GLU A 155 3.32 -29.64 8.26
C GLU A 155 2.05 -29.97 7.47
N ILE A 156 2.20 -30.12 6.15
CA ILE A 156 1.12 -30.41 5.21
C ILE A 156 1.53 -31.64 4.39
N ASP A 157 0.81 -32.73 4.56
CA ASP A 157 1.09 -34.03 3.90
C ASP A 157 2.56 -34.46 3.99
N GLY A 158 3.18 -34.23 5.17
CA GLY A 158 4.56 -34.59 5.47
C GLY A 158 5.60 -33.56 5.04
N VAL A 159 5.22 -32.51 4.26
CA VAL A 159 6.11 -31.40 3.91
C VAL A 159 6.11 -30.35 5.03
N LYS A 160 7.29 -30.05 5.57
CA LYS A 160 7.50 -29.06 6.63
C LYS A 160 7.83 -27.69 6.04
N ILE A 161 6.95 -26.74 6.26
CA ILE A 161 7.07 -25.37 5.78
C ILE A 161 7.45 -24.46 6.94
N GLY A 162 8.68 -23.95 6.93
CA GLY A 162 9.15 -22.93 7.86
C GLY A 162 8.68 -21.55 7.37
N ILE A 163 8.00 -20.80 8.24
CA ILE A 163 7.47 -19.48 7.91
C ILE A 163 7.96 -18.49 8.94
N PHE A 164 8.60 -17.39 8.51
CA PHE A 164 8.99 -16.31 9.40
C PHE A 164 8.59 -14.94 8.85
N GLY A 165 8.48 -13.93 9.73
CA GLY A 165 8.05 -12.58 9.37
C GLY A 165 9.18 -11.56 9.46
N LEU A 166 9.16 -10.57 8.56
CA LEU A 166 10.06 -9.40 8.58
C LEU A 166 9.25 -8.11 8.46
N ALA A 167 9.25 -7.32 9.53
CA ALA A 167 8.67 -5.98 9.55
C ALA A 167 9.70 -4.96 9.04
N THR A 168 9.26 -3.97 8.27
CA THR A 168 10.16 -2.93 7.75
C THR A 168 10.76 -2.08 8.87
N PRO A 169 12.09 -1.84 8.87
CA PRO A 169 12.71 -0.87 9.78
C PRO A 169 12.21 0.56 9.56
N GLU A 170 11.57 0.86 8.41
CA GLU A 170 10.92 2.14 8.15
C GLU A 170 9.76 2.42 9.12
N THR A 171 9.25 1.42 9.82
CA THR A 171 8.23 1.58 10.87
C THR A 171 8.61 2.65 11.89
N LYS A 172 9.90 2.82 12.20
CA LYS A 172 10.41 3.89 13.09
C LYS A 172 10.16 5.30 12.57
N ILE A 173 9.97 5.46 11.26
CA ILE A 173 9.77 6.76 10.60
C ILE A 173 8.44 6.85 9.84
N LYS A 174 7.81 5.73 9.53
CA LYS A 174 6.50 5.66 8.84
C LYS A 174 5.32 5.50 9.82
N SER A 175 5.59 5.23 11.10
CA SER A 175 4.63 5.30 12.20
C SER A 175 5.08 6.37 13.20
N HIS A 176 4.16 6.84 14.07
CA HIS A 176 4.53 7.81 15.10
C HIS A 176 5.58 7.19 16.06
N PRO A 177 6.69 7.85 16.39
CA PRO A 177 7.77 7.28 17.22
C PRO A 177 7.30 6.69 18.55
N ARG A 178 6.27 7.27 19.20
CA ARG A 178 5.68 6.74 20.44
C ARG A 178 5.05 5.36 20.26
N ASN A 179 4.57 5.05 19.06
CA ASN A 179 3.89 3.79 18.76
C ASN A 179 4.83 2.58 18.84
N THR A 180 6.12 2.80 18.62
CA THR A 180 7.17 1.79 18.62
C THR A 180 8.26 2.06 19.67
N GLU A 181 7.96 2.92 20.67
CA GLU A 181 8.90 3.22 21.77
C GLU A 181 9.26 1.94 22.54
N GLY A 182 10.57 1.71 22.73
CA GLY A 182 11.10 0.50 23.36
C GLY A 182 11.14 -0.74 22.48
N LEU A 183 10.89 -0.59 21.16
CA LEU A 183 11.12 -1.63 20.15
C LEU A 183 12.32 -1.26 19.28
N GLU A 184 13.11 -2.24 18.90
CA GLU A 184 14.18 -2.14 17.92
C GLU A 184 13.84 -3.00 16.70
N PHE A 185 14.05 -2.46 15.52
CA PHE A 185 13.88 -3.14 14.24
C PHE A 185 15.27 -3.47 13.70
N LEU A 186 15.64 -4.76 13.78
CA LEU A 186 16.94 -5.24 13.34
C LEU A 186 17.04 -5.26 11.81
N ASP A 187 18.27 -5.31 11.31
CA ASP A 187 18.51 -5.45 9.87
C ASP A 187 17.84 -6.71 9.31
N PRO A 188 16.99 -6.62 8.27
CA PRO A 188 16.24 -7.77 7.76
C PRO A 188 17.14 -8.90 7.21
N VAL A 189 18.26 -8.54 6.59
CA VAL A 189 19.20 -9.52 6.01
C VAL A 189 19.87 -10.33 7.10
N GLU A 190 20.37 -9.67 8.14
CA GLU A 190 21.03 -10.36 9.27
C GLU A 190 20.04 -11.21 10.06
N ALA A 191 18.84 -10.67 10.36
CA ALA A 191 17.79 -11.42 11.04
C ALA A 191 17.38 -12.68 10.24
N SER A 192 17.26 -12.56 8.91
CA SER A 192 16.92 -13.70 8.05
C SER A 192 17.99 -14.80 8.08
N ARG A 193 19.27 -14.43 8.03
CA ARG A 193 20.38 -15.40 8.09
C ARG A 193 20.33 -16.22 9.39
N ASP A 194 20.02 -15.56 10.50
CA ASP A 194 19.92 -16.24 11.80
C ASP A 194 18.73 -17.20 11.84
N ILE A 195 17.57 -16.79 11.31
CA ILE A 195 16.36 -17.62 11.29
C ILE A 195 16.50 -18.80 10.32
N ILE A 196 17.05 -18.59 9.13
CA ILE A 196 17.26 -19.66 8.15
C ILE A 196 18.16 -20.74 8.75
N LYS A 197 19.23 -20.36 9.44
CA LYS A 197 20.10 -21.30 10.15
C LYS A 197 19.37 -22.11 11.24
N GLU A 198 18.33 -21.55 11.86
CA GLU A 198 17.48 -22.27 12.82
C GLU A 198 16.51 -23.22 12.10
N LEU A 199 16.10 -22.92 10.85
CA LEU A 199 15.07 -23.63 10.07
C LEU A 199 15.62 -24.69 9.10
N GLU A 200 16.84 -24.53 8.59
CA GLU A 200 17.41 -25.36 7.50
C GLU A 200 17.37 -26.87 7.77
N ASP A 201 17.52 -27.30 9.03
CA ASP A 201 17.41 -28.71 9.43
C ASP A 201 16.01 -29.13 9.88
N LYS A 202 15.02 -28.23 9.84
CA LYS A 202 13.67 -28.44 10.38
C LYS A 202 12.56 -28.29 9.36
N SER A 203 12.86 -27.72 8.20
CA SER A 203 11.89 -27.37 7.17
C SER A 203 12.36 -27.82 5.81
N ASP A 204 11.43 -28.26 4.98
CA ASP A 204 11.65 -28.65 3.59
C ASP A 204 11.48 -27.45 2.65
N VAL A 205 10.68 -26.45 3.06
CA VAL A 205 10.39 -25.21 2.36
C VAL A 205 10.49 -24.04 3.33
N ILE A 206 11.06 -22.91 2.90
CA ILE A 206 11.16 -21.68 3.70
C ILE A 206 10.42 -20.54 3.02
N ILE A 207 9.41 -19.99 3.71
CA ILE A 207 8.60 -18.87 3.28
C ILE A 207 8.87 -17.66 4.18
N VAL A 208 9.08 -16.51 3.57
CA VAL A 208 9.18 -15.23 4.28
C VAL A 208 7.88 -14.44 4.08
N LEU A 209 7.21 -14.09 5.16
CA LEU A 209 6.21 -13.04 5.17
C LEU A 209 6.94 -11.71 5.35
N SER A 210 7.02 -10.92 4.31
CA SER A 210 7.82 -9.70 4.26
C SER A 210 6.91 -8.47 4.19
N HIS A 211 7.12 -7.53 5.09
CA HIS A 211 6.56 -6.18 4.92
C HIS A 211 7.69 -5.19 4.74
N LEU A 212 8.52 -5.41 3.72
CA LEU A 212 9.71 -4.61 3.42
C LEU A 212 9.52 -3.71 2.20
N GLY A 213 8.77 -4.18 1.21
CA GLY A 213 8.54 -3.50 -0.05
C GLY A 213 9.71 -3.61 -1.04
N MET A 214 9.44 -3.10 -2.25
CA MET A 214 10.41 -3.03 -3.36
C MET A 214 10.43 -1.64 -4.00
N GLY A 215 9.75 -0.65 -3.39
CA GLY A 215 9.70 0.73 -3.88
C GLY A 215 11.05 1.42 -3.85
N GLU A 216 11.26 2.36 -4.77
CA GLU A 216 12.51 3.16 -4.82
C GLU A 216 12.65 4.11 -3.63
N ASP A 217 11.55 4.43 -2.95
CA ASP A 217 11.51 5.24 -1.72
C ASP A 217 11.96 4.46 -0.48
N THR A 218 12.00 3.12 -0.55
CA THR A 218 12.55 2.27 0.51
C THR A 218 14.07 2.13 0.36
N LYS A 219 14.78 2.22 1.49
CA LYS A 219 16.24 2.01 1.52
C LYS A 219 16.61 0.65 0.92
N GLU A 220 17.51 0.64 -0.06
CA GLU A 220 17.88 -0.57 -0.83
C GLU A 220 18.17 -1.80 0.06
N GLY A 221 18.95 -1.66 1.14
CA GLY A 221 19.28 -2.76 2.06
C GLY A 221 18.10 -3.33 2.86
N TRP A 222 16.94 -2.70 2.80
CA TRP A 222 15.72 -3.13 3.52
C TRP A 222 14.65 -3.69 2.60
N ARG A 223 14.89 -3.76 1.28
CA ARG A 223 13.91 -4.21 0.29
C ARG A 223 13.90 -5.73 0.14
N SER A 224 12.76 -6.27 -0.24
CA SER A 224 12.57 -7.71 -0.47
C SER A 224 13.40 -8.25 -1.64
N ASP A 225 13.59 -7.47 -2.71
CA ASP A 225 14.48 -7.89 -3.81
C ASP A 225 15.97 -7.88 -3.41
N TYR A 226 16.36 -6.98 -2.50
CA TYR A 226 17.71 -6.98 -1.92
C TYR A 226 17.90 -8.17 -0.97
N LEU A 227 16.88 -8.50 -0.17
CA LEU A 227 16.89 -9.67 0.70
C LEU A 227 17.13 -10.95 -0.13
N ALA A 228 16.35 -11.17 -1.18
CA ALA A 228 16.48 -12.33 -2.06
C ALA A 228 17.88 -12.47 -2.68
N LYS A 229 18.51 -11.35 -3.05
CA LYS A 229 19.89 -11.33 -3.60
C LYS A 229 20.97 -11.66 -2.59
N ASN A 230 20.74 -11.40 -1.28
CA ASN A 230 21.79 -11.43 -0.26
C ASN A 230 21.61 -12.55 0.77
N VAL A 231 20.51 -13.29 0.70
CA VAL A 231 20.18 -14.38 1.65
C VAL A 231 19.77 -15.62 0.86
N ASN A 232 20.52 -16.70 1.00
CA ASN A 232 20.20 -17.98 0.38
C ASN A 232 19.28 -18.81 1.28
N GLY A 233 18.54 -19.77 0.68
CA GLY A 233 17.69 -20.70 1.41
C GLY A 233 16.27 -20.19 1.65
N ILE A 234 15.85 -19.15 0.93
CA ILE A 234 14.46 -18.67 0.87
C ILE A 234 13.85 -19.18 -0.44
N ASP A 235 12.73 -19.89 -0.36
CA ASP A 235 12.03 -20.39 -1.55
C ASP A 235 10.98 -19.40 -2.04
N LEU A 236 10.26 -18.75 -1.11
CA LEU A 236 9.18 -17.82 -1.40
C LEU A 236 9.23 -16.60 -0.46
N ILE A 237 9.10 -15.40 -1.02
CA ILE A 237 8.84 -14.15 -0.29
C ILE A 237 7.43 -13.66 -0.68
N ILE A 238 6.56 -13.49 0.30
CA ILE A 238 5.27 -12.81 0.16
C ILE A 238 5.45 -11.41 0.71
N ASP A 239 5.40 -10.39 -0.16
CA ASP A 239 5.80 -9.02 0.17
C ASP A 239 4.61 -8.04 0.21
N GLY A 240 4.72 -7.02 1.05
CA GLY A 240 3.80 -5.89 1.19
C GLY A 240 4.51 -4.54 1.15
N HIS A 241 3.96 -3.51 1.82
CA HIS A 241 4.50 -2.17 2.06
C HIS A 241 4.52 -1.23 0.84
N SER A 242 5.07 -1.64 -0.28
CA SER A 242 5.19 -0.79 -1.50
C SER A 242 3.97 -0.85 -2.40
N HIS A 243 2.93 -1.63 -2.04
CA HIS A 243 1.72 -1.83 -2.85
C HIS A 243 2.06 -2.29 -4.28
N THR A 244 3.03 -3.19 -4.41
CA THR A 244 3.48 -3.63 -5.72
C THR A 244 2.51 -4.64 -6.33
N ASN A 245 2.18 -4.48 -7.61
CA ASN A 245 1.35 -5.42 -8.35
C ASN A 245 2.25 -6.40 -9.11
N LEU A 246 2.29 -7.68 -8.68
CA LEU A 246 3.08 -8.74 -9.32
C LEU A 246 2.18 -9.88 -9.83
N PRO A 247 1.59 -9.77 -11.02
CA PRO A 247 0.61 -10.74 -11.52
C PRO A 247 1.12 -12.18 -11.63
N GLN A 248 2.41 -12.38 -11.82
CA GLN A 248 3.06 -13.69 -11.96
C GLN A 248 4.25 -13.86 -11.00
N GLY A 249 4.39 -12.97 -10.01
CA GLY A 249 5.57 -12.91 -9.18
C GLY A 249 6.83 -12.44 -9.94
N MET A 250 7.94 -12.43 -9.23
CA MET A 250 9.27 -12.10 -9.76
C MET A 250 10.30 -13.05 -9.17
N ILE A 251 11.16 -13.62 -10.01
CA ILE A 251 12.26 -14.49 -9.52
C ILE A 251 13.53 -13.64 -9.38
N VAL A 252 14.13 -13.67 -8.20
CA VAL A 252 15.40 -13.02 -7.88
C VAL A 252 16.34 -14.03 -7.24
N ASP A 253 17.45 -14.33 -7.90
CA ASP A 253 18.48 -15.30 -7.46
C ASP A 253 17.91 -16.66 -6.99
N GLY A 254 16.85 -17.13 -7.65
CA GLY A 254 16.18 -18.42 -7.36
C GLY A 254 15.00 -18.31 -6.40
N THR A 255 14.83 -17.21 -5.68
CA THR A 255 13.69 -16.94 -4.79
C THR A 255 12.52 -16.35 -5.57
N LEU A 256 11.32 -16.90 -5.41
CA LEU A 256 10.09 -16.31 -5.94
C LEU A 256 9.59 -15.22 -4.98
N ILE A 257 9.37 -14.01 -5.50
CA ILE A 257 8.75 -12.89 -4.75
C ILE A 257 7.36 -12.65 -5.33
N VAL A 258 6.35 -12.57 -4.47
CA VAL A 258 4.95 -12.29 -4.83
C VAL A 258 4.40 -11.13 -4.00
N SER A 259 3.45 -10.38 -4.56
CA SER A 259 2.70 -9.33 -3.86
C SER A 259 1.34 -9.16 -4.55
N ALA A 260 0.29 -8.97 -3.76
CA ALA A 260 -1.10 -8.93 -4.19
C ALA A 260 -1.66 -7.51 -4.33
N TYR A 261 -0.80 -6.52 -4.58
CA TYR A 261 -1.17 -5.12 -4.73
C TYR A 261 -1.62 -4.50 -3.38
N GLU A 262 -2.81 -3.89 -3.32
CA GLU A 262 -3.35 -3.18 -2.15
C GLU A 262 -4.88 -3.28 -2.07
N TYR A 263 -5.46 -3.05 -0.89
CA TYR A 263 -6.89 -2.82 -0.67
C TYR A 263 -7.78 -3.95 -1.20
N ASP A 264 -7.37 -5.20 -1.15
CA ASP A 264 -8.06 -6.39 -1.68
C ASP A 264 -8.37 -6.32 -3.19
N LYS A 265 -7.63 -5.50 -3.94
CA LYS A 265 -7.76 -5.43 -5.41
C LYS A 265 -7.37 -6.73 -6.09
N ALA A 266 -6.52 -7.50 -5.43
CA ALA A 266 -6.16 -8.85 -5.83
C ALA A 266 -5.98 -9.77 -4.62
N LEU A 267 -6.12 -11.07 -4.83
CA LEU A 267 -5.76 -12.16 -3.93
C LEU A 267 -4.62 -12.92 -4.59
N GLY A 268 -3.51 -13.06 -3.93
CA GLY A 268 -2.37 -13.82 -4.44
C GLY A 268 -2.59 -15.32 -4.29
N ILE A 269 -2.22 -16.08 -5.30
CA ILE A 269 -2.32 -17.55 -5.33
C ILE A 269 -1.02 -18.11 -5.86
N VAL A 270 -0.31 -18.91 -5.05
CA VAL A 270 0.87 -19.64 -5.45
C VAL A 270 0.57 -21.14 -5.38
N LYS A 271 0.63 -21.82 -6.53
CA LYS A 271 0.53 -23.28 -6.60
C LYS A 271 1.93 -23.87 -6.47
N MET A 272 2.20 -24.53 -5.36
CA MET A 272 3.47 -25.16 -5.07
C MET A 272 3.35 -26.67 -5.19
N THR A 273 4.31 -27.29 -5.86
CA THR A 273 4.49 -28.74 -5.90
C THR A 273 5.85 -29.08 -5.29
N TYR A 274 5.83 -29.90 -4.26
CA TYR A 274 7.02 -30.47 -3.63
C TYR A 274 7.16 -31.95 -4.01
N LYS A 275 8.33 -32.35 -4.48
CA LYS A 275 8.61 -33.75 -4.84
C LYS A 275 10.09 -34.06 -4.70
N ASP A 276 10.42 -35.05 -3.86
CA ASP A 276 11.79 -35.58 -3.69
C ASP A 276 12.85 -34.48 -3.37
N GLY A 277 12.43 -33.38 -2.72
CA GLY A 277 13.27 -32.21 -2.41
C GLY A 277 13.24 -31.11 -3.48
N ASP A 278 12.63 -31.35 -4.63
CA ASP A 278 12.45 -30.33 -5.67
C ASP A 278 11.16 -29.53 -5.44
N ILE A 279 11.25 -28.20 -5.55
CA ILE A 279 10.13 -27.27 -5.40
C ILE A 279 9.85 -26.60 -6.73
N THR A 280 8.59 -26.62 -7.16
CA THR A 280 8.12 -25.80 -8.28
C THR A 280 6.97 -24.94 -7.83
N MET A 281 6.95 -23.68 -8.25
CA MET A 281 5.91 -22.71 -7.89
C MET A 281 5.40 -21.98 -9.12
N ASP A 282 4.08 -21.78 -9.17
CA ASP A 282 3.39 -20.97 -10.17
C ASP A 282 2.52 -19.93 -9.47
N ALA A 283 2.82 -18.64 -9.70
CA ALA A 283 2.16 -17.53 -9.05
C ALA A 283 1.14 -16.85 -9.98
N SER A 284 0.02 -16.46 -9.42
CA SER A 284 -1.03 -15.72 -10.12
C SER A 284 -1.78 -14.80 -9.17
N LEU A 285 -2.44 -13.79 -9.72
CA LEU A 285 -3.39 -12.95 -8.99
C LEU A 285 -4.81 -13.27 -9.42
N PHE A 286 -5.69 -13.42 -8.45
CA PHE A 286 -7.13 -13.41 -8.64
C PHE A 286 -7.62 -12.00 -8.35
N THR A 287 -8.01 -11.28 -9.41
CA THR A 287 -8.31 -9.84 -9.34
C THR A 287 -9.78 -9.58 -8.96
N LYS A 288 -10.08 -8.32 -8.64
CA LYS A 288 -11.45 -7.87 -8.44
C LYS A 288 -12.33 -8.11 -9.68
N GLU A 289 -11.79 -7.98 -10.88
CA GLU A 289 -12.47 -8.25 -12.14
C GLU A 289 -12.85 -9.74 -12.24
N ASP A 290 -11.93 -10.64 -11.87
CA ASP A 290 -12.19 -12.09 -11.80
C ASP A 290 -13.30 -12.41 -10.79
N ALA A 291 -13.35 -11.65 -9.70
CA ALA A 291 -14.36 -11.78 -8.64
C ALA A 291 -15.74 -11.17 -9.00
N SER A 292 -15.92 -10.62 -10.21
CA SER A 292 -17.17 -9.94 -10.61
C SER A 292 -18.41 -10.82 -10.49
N ASN A 293 -18.28 -12.11 -10.76
CA ASN A 293 -19.37 -13.10 -10.73
C ASN A 293 -19.34 -14.02 -9.49
N ILE A 294 -18.47 -13.74 -8.50
CA ILE A 294 -18.42 -14.52 -7.26
C ILE A 294 -19.45 -13.98 -6.28
N GLU A 295 -20.28 -14.85 -5.75
CA GLU A 295 -21.21 -14.52 -4.68
C GLU A 295 -20.46 -14.25 -3.37
N LYS A 296 -21.00 -13.36 -2.55
CA LYS A 296 -20.44 -13.02 -1.25
C LYS A 296 -20.75 -14.12 -0.23
N ASP A 297 -19.78 -14.51 0.55
CA ASP A 297 -19.96 -15.42 1.67
C ASP A 297 -20.87 -14.81 2.73
N GLU A 298 -21.97 -15.48 3.06
CA GLU A 298 -23.00 -14.95 3.96
C GLU A 298 -22.49 -14.80 5.40
N GLU A 299 -21.62 -15.69 5.89
CA GLU A 299 -21.09 -15.61 7.26
C GLU A 299 -20.21 -14.36 7.43
N ILE A 300 -19.30 -14.14 6.50
CA ILE A 300 -18.41 -12.97 6.51
C ILE A 300 -19.20 -11.69 6.29
N LEU A 301 -20.19 -11.71 5.37
CA LEU A 301 -21.06 -10.56 5.12
C LEU A 301 -21.85 -10.16 6.37
N ASN A 302 -22.40 -11.14 7.09
CA ASN A 302 -23.13 -10.91 8.33
C ASN A 302 -22.22 -10.37 9.44
N LEU A 303 -21.02 -10.94 9.60
CA LEU A 303 -20.04 -10.45 10.57
C LEU A 303 -19.64 -8.99 10.30
N ILE A 304 -19.36 -8.64 9.04
CA ILE A 304 -19.04 -7.24 8.66
C ILE A 304 -20.23 -6.32 8.94
N LYS A 305 -21.46 -6.79 8.66
CA LYS A 305 -22.67 -6.04 8.97
C LYS A 305 -22.83 -5.79 10.48
N GLU A 306 -22.62 -6.79 11.32
CA GLU A 306 -22.67 -6.65 12.78
C GLU A 306 -21.66 -5.59 13.26
N ILE A 307 -20.41 -5.65 12.76
CA ILE A 307 -19.36 -4.66 13.05
C ILE A 307 -19.81 -3.24 12.64
N LYS A 308 -20.45 -3.10 11.48
CA LYS A 308 -20.98 -1.80 11.01
C LYS A 308 -22.12 -1.29 11.88
N ASP A 309 -23.04 -2.16 12.24
CA ASP A 309 -24.19 -1.81 13.07
C ASP A 309 -23.71 -1.34 14.46
N GLU A 310 -22.70 -1.99 15.06
CA GLU A 310 -22.05 -1.57 16.30
C GLU A 310 -21.45 -0.14 16.20
N ASN A 311 -20.88 0.22 15.06
CA ASN A 311 -20.21 1.50 14.84
C ASN A 311 -21.10 2.59 14.20
N SER A 312 -22.31 2.23 13.76
CA SER A 312 -23.16 3.08 12.90
C SER A 312 -23.53 4.43 13.52
N ILE A 313 -23.74 4.49 14.83
CA ILE A 313 -24.11 5.71 15.55
C ILE A 313 -23.01 6.79 15.40
N ILE A 314 -21.75 6.36 15.38
CA ILE A 314 -20.60 7.27 15.26
C ILE A 314 -20.33 7.63 13.80
N THR A 315 -20.36 6.63 12.91
CA THR A 315 -19.92 6.79 11.52
C THR A 315 -20.92 7.54 10.65
N SER A 316 -22.21 7.40 10.88
CA SER A 316 -23.27 8.02 10.07
C SER A 316 -23.59 9.48 10.41
N GLN A 317 -22.97 10.04 11.45
CA GLN A 317 -23.19 11.44 11.81
C GLN A 317 -22.76 12.36 10.65
N VAL A 318 -23.71 13.13 10.10
CA VAL A 318 -23.42 14.16 9.09
C VAL A 318 -22.75 15.35 9.78
N VAL A 319 -21.60 15.77 9.30
CA VAL A 319 -20.78 16.87 9.82
C VAL A 319 -20.78 18.09 8.92
N GLY A 320 -21.26 17.97 7.68
CA GLY A 320 -21.37 19.04 6.72
C GLY A 320 -21.83 18.56 5.36
N ASN A 321 -21.66 19.40 4.34
CA ASN A 321 -22.00 19.09 2.95
C ASN A 321 -20.97 19.74 2.02
N THR A 322 -20.69 19.12 0.87
CA THR A 322 -19.81 19.70 -0.16
C THR A 322 -20.51 19.72 -1.54
N PRO A 323 -20.47 20.84 -2.28
CA PRO A 323 -21.08 20.93 -3.60
C PRO A 323 -20.30 20.17 -4.69
N SER A 324 -19.02 19.87 -4.45
CA SER A 324 -18.12 19.21 -5.40
C SER A 324 -17.26 18.16 -4.69
N ILE A 325 -16.62 17.30 -5.48
CA ILE A 325 -15.64 16.34 -4.95
C ILE A 325 -14.47 17.09 -4.27
N LEU A 326 -14.10 16.66 -3.08
CA LEU A 326 -12.86 17.05 -2.41
C LEU A 326 -11.82 15.95 -2.68
N VAL A 327 -10.79 16.32 -3.43
CA VAL A 327 -9.85 15.37 -4.04
C VAL A 327 -8.76 14.99 -3.05
N GLY A 328 -8.64 13.70 -2.74
CA GLY A 328 -7.63 13.13 -1.84
C GLY A 328 -6.91 11.91 -2.44
N GLU A 329 -6.99 11.72 -3.77
CA GLU A 329 -6.30 10.67 -4.49
C GLU A 329 -4.78 10.77 -4.29
N ARG A 330 -4.15 9.61 -4.09
CA ARG A 330 -2.70 9.46 -3.88
C ARG A 330 -1.87 10.21 -4.92
N GLU A 331 -2.22 10.06 -6.19
CA GLU A 331 -1.52 10.64 -7.33
C GLU A 331 -1.64 12.17 -7.40
N VAL A 332 -2.60 12.75 -6.67
CA VAL A 332 -2.78 14.20 -6.57
C VAL A 332 -2.08 14.72 -5.33
N VAL A 333 -2.49 14.28 -4.13
CA VAL A 333 -2.02 14.87 -2.86
C VAL A 333 -0.55 14.59 -2.55
N ARG A 334 0.08 13.62 -3.22
CA ARG A 334 1.50 13.27 -3.01
C ARG A 334 2.46 13.89 -4.02
N ARG A 335 1.96 14.77 -4.92
CA ARG A 335 2.81 15.49 -5.89
C ARG A 335 2.25 16.84 -6.34
N GLY A 336 1.10 17.27 -5.83
CA GLY A 336 0.46 18.52 -6.23
C GLY A 336 -0.51 19.05 -5.19
N GLU A 337 -1.07 20.20 -5.47
CA GLU A 337 -2.12 20.85 -4.70
C GLU A 337 -3.45 20.09 -4.83
N SER A 338 -4.28 20.14 -3.81
CA SER A 338 -5.62 19.57 -3.81
C SER A 338 -6.56 20.42 -2.94
N ASN A 339 -7.80 20.57 -3.39
CA ASN A 339 -8.82 21.29 -2.64
C ASN A 339 -9.08 20.67 -1.24
N LEU A 340 -9.04 19.34 -1.12
CA LEU A 340 -9.15 18.67 0.19
C LEU A 340 -7.96 18.97 1.09
N ALA A 341 -6.75 18.94 0.55
CA ALA A 341 -5.55 19.27 1.31
C ALA A 341 -5.54 20.74 1.75
N ASN A 342 -6.05 21.65 0.90
CA ASN A 342 -6.26 23.05 1.26
C ASN A 342 -7.24 23.17 2.43
N LEU A 343 -8.40 22.50 2.38
CA LEU A 343 -9.37 22.46 3.48
C LEU A 343 -8.76 21.97 4.80
N ILE A 344 -7.98 20.87 4.75
CA ILE A 344 -7.33 20.30 5.93
C ILE A 344 -6.31 21.28 6.52
N THR A 345 -5.43 21.84 5.68
CA THR A 345 -4.39 22.77 6.16
C THR A 345 -4.98 24.11 6.64
N ASP A 346 -6.07 24.57 6.03
CA ASP A 346 -6.81 25.75 6.50
C ASP A 346 -7.43 25.50 7.87
N SER A 347 -8.03 24.32 8.10
CA SER A 347 -8.56 23.94 9.39
C SER A 347 -7.47 23.91 10.49
N MET A 348 -6.30 23.35 10.18
CA MET A 348 -5.16 23.33 11.09
C MET A 348 -4.68 24.75 11.44
N LYS A 349 -4.51 25.59 10.41
CA LYS A 349 -4.07 26.98 10.59
C LYS A 349 -5.07 27.78 11.42
N TYR A 350 -6.36 27.67 11.12
CA TYR A 350 -7.43 28.38 11.81
C TYR A 350 -7.47 28.03 13.31
N HIS A 351 -7.54 26.75 13.65
CA HIS A 351 -7.66 26.30 15.05
C HIS A 351 -6.42 26.59 15.90
N THR A 352 -5.27 26.70 15.27
CA THR A 352 -4.01 26.97 15.98
C THR A 352 -3.63 28.44 16.03
N ASN A 353 -4.22 29.26 15.15
CA ASN A 353 -3.80 30.65 14.89
C ASN A 353 -2.30 30.75 14.53
N ALA A 354 -1.78 29.73 13.84
CA ALA A 354 -0.39 29.69 13.38
C ALA A 354 -0.18 30.60 12.15
N ASP A 355 1.07 31.00 11.90
CA ASP A 355 1.44 31.72 10.68
C ASP A 355 1.26 30.83 9.44
N ILE A 356 1.59 29.54 9.60
CA ILE A 356 1.67 28.53 8.53
C ILE A 356 1.09 27.23 9.06
N ALA A 357 0.41 26.47 8.21
CA ALA A 357 0.16 25.05 8.43
C ALA A 357 0.83 24.21 7.34
N ILE A 358 1.46 23.11 7.72
CA ILE A 358 2.10 22.14 6.80
C ILE A 358 1.69 20.74 7.23
N THR A 359 1.15 19.95 6.29
CA THR A 359 0.91 18.52 6.49
C THR A 359 1.43 17.70 5.30
N ASN A 360 1.68 16.42 5.51
CA ASN A 360 2.15 15.51 4.48
C ASN A 360 1.00 14.95 3.63
N GLY A 361 1.17 14.86 2.32
CA GLY A 361 0.17 14.28 1.41
C GLY A 361 -0.13 12.80 1.72
N GLY A 362 0.83 12.08 2.32
CA GLY A 362 0.65 10.70 2.78
C GLY A 362 -0.36 10.54 3.92
N GLY A 363 -0.63 11.63 4.67
CA GLY A 363 -1.65 11.68 5.71
C GLY A 363 -3.09 11.72 5.20
N ILE A 364 -3.29 12.03 3.91
CA ILE A 364 -4.60 12.15 3.24
C ILE A 364 -4.84 10.87 2.44
N ARG A 365 -5.88 10.09 2.80
CA ARG A 365 -6.02 8.69 2.33
C ARG A 365 -7.19 8.44 1.40
N ALA A 366 -8.12 9.37 1.25
CA ALA A 366 -9.28 9.23 0.38
C ALA A 366 -9.84 10.60 -0.04
N SER A 367 -10.64 10.60 -1.11
CA SER A 367 -11.46 11.73 -1.54
C SER A 367 -12.82 11.71 -0.84
N ILE A 368 -13.47 12.88 -0.73
CA ILE A 368 -14.86 13.02 -0.29
C ILE A 368 -15.73 13.35 -1.49
N LYS A 369 -16.81 12.60 -1.71
CA LYS A 369 -17.75 12.83 -2.80
C LYS A 369 -18.61 14.08 -2.54
N ALA A 370 -19.16 14.66 -3.60
CA ALA A 370 -20.19 15.71 -3.48
C ALA A 370 -21.43 15.17 -2.75
N GLY A 371 -22.01 15.99 -1.88
CA GLY A 371 -23.16 15.65 -1.02
C GLY A 371 -22.84 15.79 0.46
N ASP A 372 -23.58 15.09 1.29
CA ASP A 372 -23.36 15.09 2.74
C ASP A 372 -21.99 14.48 3.08
N ILE A 373 -21.30 15.13 4.00
CA ILE A 373 -20.03 14.67 4.58
C ILE A 373 -20.37 14.02 5.93
N THR A 374 -20.03 12.75 6.07
CA THR A 374 -20.19 12.03 7.32
C THR A 374 -18.90 11.99 8.14
N LYS A 375 -19.01 11.67 9.42
CA LYS A 375 -17.81 11.41 10.24
C LYS A 375 -16.99 10.25 9.69
N SER A 376 -17.64 9.27 9.07
CA SER A 376 -16.97 8.18 8.36
C SER A 376 -16.06 8.69 7.23
N ASP A 377 -16.53 9.65 6.43
CA ASP A 377 -15.74 10.22 5.33
C ASP A 377 -14.49 10.90 5.88
N VAL A 378 -14.63 11.70 6.94
CA VAL A 378 -13.50 12.39 7.58
C VAL A 378 -12.48 11.39 8.15
N LEU A 379 -12.93 10.35 8.85
CA LEU A 379 -12.07 9.28 9.37
C LEU A 379 -11.39 8.46 8.26
N THR A 380 -12.05 8.32 7.11
CA THR A 380 -11.44 7.66 5.94
C THR A 380 -10.33 8.52 5.33
N VAL A 381 -10.52 9.83 5.31
CA VAL A 381 -9.51 10.80 4.83
C VAL A 381 -8.32 10.88 5.79
N LEU A 382 -8.57 10.96 7.09
CA LEU A 382 -7.57 11.17 8.16
C LEU A 382 -7.59 10.04 9.20
N PRO A 383 -7.22 8.80 8.83
CA PRO A 383 -7.43 7.64 9.69
C PRO A 383 -6.42 7.50 10.83
N PHE A 384 -5.32 8.27 10.82
CA PHE A 384 -4.17 8.05 11.71
C PHE A 384 -4.38 8.55 13.15
N GLY A 385 -5.41 9.36 13.40
CA GLY A 385 -5.65 9.96 14.70
C GLY A 385 -4.54 10.92 15.14
N ASN A 386 -3.80 11.49 14.18
CA ASN A 386 -2.71 12.43 14.45
C ASN A 386 -3.24 13.71 15.10
N TYR A 387 -2.56 14.17 16.14
CA TYR A 387 -2.85 15.44 16.78
C TYR A 387 -2.19 16.59 16.02
N VAL A 388 -2.88 17.75 15.97
CA VAL A 388 -2.25 18.98 15.49
C VAL A 388 -1.40 19.57 16.60
N ILE A 389 -0.17 19.92 16.27
CA ILE A 389 0.75 20.59 17.18
C ILE A 389 1.31 21.86 16.54
N THR A 390 1.78 22.80 17.36
CA THR A 390 2.53 23.98 16.89
C THR A 390 3.97 23.92 17.36
N LYS A 391 4.87 24.39 16.47
CA LYS A 391 6.29 24.61 16.75
C LYS A 391 6.71 25.99 16.24
N GLU A 392 7.68 26.61 16.88
CA GLU A 392 8.30 27.83 16.38
C GLU A 392 9.53 27.43 15.56
N ILE A 393 9.43 27.54 14.22
CA ILE A 393 10.41 27.01 13.26
C ILE A 393 11.06 28.16 12.50
N LYS A 394 12.39 28.10 12.33
CA LYS A 394 13.16 29.08 11.54
C LYS A 394 12.81 28.97 10.05
N GLY A 395 12.68 30.12 9.36
CA GLY A 395 12.35 30.13 7.94
C GLY A 395 13.28 29.29 7.05
N GLU A 396 14.57 29.25 7.37
CA GLU A 396 15.54 28.37 6.69
C GLU A 396 15.11 26.89 6.74
N ASP A 397 14.61 26.40 7.89
CA ASP A 397 14.17 25.01 8.01
C ASP A 397 12.78 24.76 7.42
N ILE A 398 11.94 25.78 7.33
CA ILE A 398 10.70 25.71 6.53
C ILE A 398 11.06 25.51 5.05
N LYS A 399 12.04 26.26 4.54
CA LYS A 399 12.54 26.07 3.17
C LYS A 399 13.10 24.67 2.98
N ASN A 400 13.92 24.18 3.91
CA ASN A 400 14.49 22.84 3.86
C ASN A 400 13.41 21.76 3.88
N ALA A 401 12.32 21.97 4.63
CA ALA A 401 11.17 21.07 4.69
C ALA A 401 10.44 20.98 3.32
N ILE A 402 10.20 22.12 2.68
CA ILE A 402 9.59 22.14 1.33
C ILE A 402 10.53 21.49 0.30
N GLU A 403 11.84 21.82 0.30
CA GLU A 403 12.85 21.20 -0.58
C GLU A 403 12.84 19.67 -0.43
N TYR A 404 12.82 19.18 0.81
CA TYR A 404 12.79 17.75 1.09
C TYR A 404 11.52 17.10 0.54
N GLY A 405 10.35 17.73 0.75
CA GLY A 405 9.07 17.18 0.33
C GLY A 405 8.89 17.07 -1.18
N VAL A 406 9.47 18.01 -1.95
CA VAL A 406 9.38 18.01 -3.43
C VAL A 406 10.49 17.23 -4.14
N LYS A 407 11.41 16.61 -3.40
CA LYS A 407 12.61 15.96 -3.97
C LYS A 407 12.31 14.88 -5.00
N ALA A 408 11.26 14.09 -4.76
CA ALA A 408 10.89 12.94 -5.59
C ALA A 408 10.05 13.30 -6.83
N TYR A 409 9.55 14.55 -6.92
CA TYR A 409 8.72 14.94 -8.06
C TYR A 409 9.41 14.67 -9.41
N PRO A 410 8.74 14.09 -10.42
CA PRO A 410 7.27 13.91 -10.56
C PRO A 410 6.69 12.66 -9.89
N GLU A 411 7.50 11.81 -9.29
CA GLU A 411 7.02 10.63 -8.58
C GLU A 411 6.23 11.01 -7.32
N THR A 412 5.34 10.14 -6.88
CA THR A 412 4.54 10.36 -5.67
C THR A 412 5.42 10.22 -4.42
N ASN A 413 5.24 11.13 -3.46
CA ASN A 413 5.96 11.10 -2.19
C ASN A 413 4.99 11.31 -1.02
N GLY A 414 4.96 10.38 -0.05
CA GLY A 414 4.15 10.53 1.16
C GLY A 414 4.43 11.83 1.91
N GLY A 415 5.69 12.23 1.96
CA GLY A 415 6.13 13.50 2.56
C GLY A 415 5.84 14.76 1.74
N PHE A 416 5.14 14.70 0.59
CA PHE A 416 4.85 15.89 -0.21
C PHE A 416 4.06 16.93 0.61
N PRO A 417 4.53 18.21 0.71
CA PRO A 417 3.99 19.18 1.65
C PRO A 417 2.72 19.86 1.11
N GLN A 418 1.63 19.67 1.80
CA GLN A 418 0.39 20.42 1.66
C GLN A 418 0.39 21.58 2.65
N VAL A 419 -0.06 22.78 2.24
CA VAL A 419 0.21 24.01 2.99
C VAL A 419 -0.98 24.96 3.11
N SER A 420 -1.00 25.78 4.19
CA SER A 420 -1.85 26.96 4.35
C SER A 420 -1.06 28.12 4.98
N GLY A 421 -1.40 29.36 4.61
CA GLY A 421 -0.65 30.54 5.03
C GLY A 421 0.73 30.68 4.38
N LEU A 422 1.08 29.72 3.52
CA LEU A 422 2.32 29.65 2.76
C LEU A 422 1.99 29.29 1.30
N THR A 423 2.71 29.89 0.36
CA THR A 423 2.74 29.45 -1.04
C THR A 423 4.17 29.18 -1.46
N TYR A 424 4.37 28.18 -2.33
CA TYR A 424 5.70 27.89 -2.83
C TYR A 424 5.70 27.52 -4.30
N GLU A 425 6.83 27.83 -4.95
CA GLU A 425 7.10 27.57 -6.34
C GLU A 425 8.36 26.74 -6.45
N PHE A 426 8.35 25.67 -7.26
CA PHE A 426 9.53 24.83 -7.43
C PHE A 426 9.70 24.37 -8.87
N ASN A 427 10.98 24.12 -9.24
CA ASN A 427 11.38 23.57 -10.52
C ASN A 427 12.00 22.19 -10.32
N PRO A 428 11.32 21.11 -10.75
CA PRO A 428 11.80 19.74 -10.57
C PRO A 428 13.11 19.43 -11.34
N ASP A 429 13.42 20.17 -12.42
CA ASP A 429 14.62 19.97 -13.23
C ASP A 429 15.89 20.46 -12.52
N LYS A 430 15.77 21.18 -11.40
CA LYS A 430 16.92 21.61 -10.61
C LYS A 430 17.43 20.50 -9.71
N PRO A 431 18.73 20.54 -9.35
CA PRO A 431 19.30 19.60 -8.41
C PRO A 431 18.58 19.61 -7.07
N GLU A 432 18.59 18.47 -6.36
CA GLU A 432 18.09 18.35 -4.99
C GLU A 432 18.69 19.45 -4.09
N GLY A 433 17.87 20.03 -3.21
CA GLY A 433 18.22 21.17 -2.36
C GLY A 433 18.22 22.54 -3.07
N GLN A 434 17.88 22.58 -4.37
CA GLN A 434 17.78 23.82 -5.16
C GLN A 434 16.47 23.88 -5.99
N LYS A 435 15.57 22.94 -5.77
CA LYS A 435 14.31 22.87 -6.52
C LYS A 435 13.37 24.02 -6.19
N VAL A 436 13.28 24.42 -4.92
CA VAL A 436 12.40 25.51 -4.47
C VAL A 436 12.95 26.87 -4.91
N LEU A 437 12.11 27.60 -5.65
CA LEU A 437 12.47 28.89 -6.23
C LEU A 437 12.01 30.05 -5.35
N ASN A 438 10.79 29.97 -4.86
CA ASN A 438 10.12 31.04 -4.14
C ASN A 438 9.20 30.49 -3.06
N ILE A 439 9.22 31.11 -1.89
CA ILE A 439 8.29 30.82 -0.80
C ILE A 439 7.75 32.14 -0.28
N LYS A 440 6.41 32.25 -0.15
CA LYS A 440 5.77 33.41 0.48
C LYS A 440 4.95 32.97 1.69
N VAL A 441 5.04 33.70 2.76
CA VAL A 441 4.23 33.52 3.97
C VAL A 441 3.30 34.72 4.09
N ASN A 442 1.98 34.47 4.07
CA ASN A 442 0.96 35.51 4.09
C ASN A 442 1.26 36.60 3.03
N GLY A 443 1.66 36.19 1.81
CA GLY A 443 1.94 37.05 0.66
C GLY A 443 3.30 37.79 0.68
N ARG A 444 4.14 37.58 1.68
CA ARG A 444 5.48 38.17 1.81
C ARG A 444 6.55 37.11 1.64
N GLU A 445 7.67 37.46 1.01
CA GLU A 445 8.82 36.58 0.90
C GLU A 445 9.22 36.00 2.26
N LEU A 446 9.56 34.68 2.28
CA LEU A 446 10.03 33.98 3.47
C LEU A 446 11.35 34.60 3.95
N ASP A 447 11.39 35.07 5.19
CA ASP A 447 12.64 35.45 5.84
C ASP A 447 13.30 34.22 6.49
N ASN A 448 14.40 33.79 5.93
CA ASN A 448 15.14 32.60 6.41
C ASN A 448 15.59 32.72 7.87
N ASN A 449 15.73 33.92 8.42
CA ASN A 449 16.20 34.14 9.79
C ASN A 449 15.08 34.33 10.80
N LYS A 450 13.86 34.59 10.34
CA LYS A 450 12.70 34.80 11.19
C LYS A 450 12.16 33.45 11.70
N MET A 451 11.65 33.44 12.93
CA MET A 451 10.89 32.34 13.48
C MET A 451 9.40 32.50 13.12
N TYR A 452 8.77 31.40 12.73
CA TYR A 452 7.35 31.33 12.37
C TYR A 452 6.67 30.27 13.21
N VAL A 453 5.45 30.54 13.66
CA VAL A 453 4.61 29.52 14.30
C VAL A 453 4.03 28.62 13.19
N VAL A 454 4.44 27.37 13.20
CA VAL A 454 4.03 26.35 12.21
C VAL A 454 3.12 25.34 12.90
N ALA A 455 1.90 25.17 12.39
CA ALA A 455 1.02 24.06 12.72
C ALA A 455 1.39 22.85 11.83
N THR A 456 1.57 21.71 12.43
CA THR A 456 1.80 20.44 11.71
C THR A 456 1.18 19.29 12.48
N ASN A 457 1.16 18.09 11.91
CA ASN A 457 0.76 16.91 12.67
C ASN A 457 1.91 16.39 13.54
N ASP A 458 1.57 15.69 14.61
CA ASP A 458 2.53 15.16 15.60
C ASP A 458 3.51 14.15 14.97
N PHE A 459 3.09 13.40 13.95
CA PHE A 459 3.95 12.51 13.18
C PHE A 459 5.08 13.27 12.47
N MET A 460 4.76 14.30 11.67
CA MET A 460 5.79 15.13 11.01
C MET A 460 6.66 15.89 12.02
N ALA A 461 6.05 16.37 13.08
CA ALA A 461 6.75 17.08 14.16
C ALA A 461 7.80 16.22 14.86
N ALA A 462 7.57 14.90 14.91
CA ALA A 462 8.50 13.91 15.44
C ALA A 462 9.51 13.41 14.38
N GLY A 463 9.50 13.96 13.15
CA GLY A 463 10.39 13.62 12.05
C GLY A 463 9.86 12.56 11.10
N GLY A 464 8.56 12.21 11.21
CA GLY A 464 7.90 11.30 10.29
C GLY A 464 7.99 11.77 8.84
N ASP A 465 7.94 10.82 7.90
CA ASP A 465 8.18 11.02 6.46
C ASP A 465 9.51 11.77 6.15
N GLY A 466 10.49 11.70 7.08
CA GLY A 466 11.82 12.29 6.92
C GLY A 466 11.91 13.79 7.24
N TYR A 467 10.91 14.37 7.90
CA TYR A 467 10.92 15.77 8.35
C TYR A 467 11.81 16.00 9.60
N GLU A 468 13.04 15.45 9.58
CA GLU A 468 14.03 15.53 10.67
C GLU A 468 14.31 16.97 11.13
N MET A 469 14.20 17.96 10.22
CA MET A 469 14.40 19.36 10.53
C MET A 469 13.38 19.91 11.54
N PHE A 470 12.22 19.25 11.72
CA PHE A 470 11.23 19.65 12.69
C PHE A 470 11.53 19.14 14.11
N LYS A 471 12.26 18.03 14.26
CA LYS A 471 12.59 17.43 15.57
C LYS A 471 13.31 18.38 16.52
N LYS A 472 14.22 19.21 16.00
CA LYS A 472 15.04 20.08 16.83
C LYS A 472 14.28 21.21 17.53
N TYR A 473 13.04 21.47 17.12
CA TYR A 473 12.19 22.49 17.70
C TYR A 473 11.23 21.88 18.73
N PRO A 474 11.12 22.48 19.95
CA PRO A 474 10.17 22.01 20.94
C PRO A 474 8.72 22.23 20.50
N GLU A 475 7.84 21.38 20.96
CA GLU A 475 6.40 21.58 20.82
C GLU A 475 5.96 22.78 21.67
N LEU A 476 5.23 23.73 21.08
CA LEU A 476 4.64 24.87 21.81
C LEU A 476 3.32 24.47 22.45
N LYS A 477 2.45 23.79 21.67
CA LYS A 477 1.12 23.39 22.13
C LYS A 477 0.61 22.20 21.30
N ILE A 478 -0.14 21.32 21.96
CA ILE A 478 -0.87 20.20 21.36
C ILE A 478 -2.36 20.59 21.31
N TYR A 479 -3.01 20.34 20.17
CA TYR A 479 -4.42 20.59 19.91
C TYR A 479 -5.18 19.27 19.76
N LYS A 480 -6.44 19.33 19.31
CA LYS A 480 -7.26 18.17 18.99
C LYS A 480 -6.65 17.35 17.82
N ALA A 481 -7.17 16.15 17.60
CA ALA A 481 -6.84 15.35 16.43
C ALA A 481 -7.26 16.06 15.13
N MET A 482 -6.54 15.76 14.03
CA MET A 482 -6.77 16.41 12.73
C MET A 482 -8.18 16.20 12.21
N ASP A 483 -8.74 14.99 12.39
CA ASP A 483 -10.11 14.67 12.01
C ASP A 483 -11.14 15.47 12.81
N GLU A 484 -10.94 15.63 14.11
CA GLU A 484 -11.83 16.46 14.95
C GLU A 484 -11.77 17.94 14.54
N ILE A 485 -10.56 18.48 14.29
CA ILE A 485 -10.36 19.86 13.82
C ILE A 485 -11.03 20.07 12.46
N LEU A 486 -10.92 19.12 11.56
CA LEU A 486 -11.56 19.19 10.24
C LEU A 486 -13.08 19.18 10.36
N VAL A 487 -13.65 18.33 11.24
CA VAL A 487 -15.09 18.31 11.53
C VAL A 487 -15.57 19.66 12.08
N ASP A 488 -14.88 20.22 13.09
CA ASP A 488 -15.21 21.53 13.67
C ASP A 488 -15.17 22.63 12.59
N TYR A 489 -14.17 22.63 11.72
CA TYR A 489 -13.99 23.63 10.67
C TYR A 489 -15.09 23.55 9.60
N ILE A 490 -15.43 22.34 9.15
CA ILE A 490 -16.53 22.11 8.20
C ILE A 490 -17.87 22.58 8.77
N ALA A 491 -18.12 22.29 10.05
CA ALA A 491 -19.34 22.70 10.73
C ALA A 491 -19.46 24.23 10.87
N GLU A 492 -18.33 24.95 11.03
CA GLU A 492 -18.31 26.41 11.21
C GLU A 492 -18.34 27.17 9.89
N PHE A 493 -17.57 26.74 8.86
CA PHE A 493 -17.33 27.49 7.64
C PHE A 493 -17.96 26.87 6.39
N GLY A 494 -18.40 25.61 6.43
CA GLY A 494 -18.82 24.87 5.24
C GLY A 494 -17.66 24.56 4.29
N THR A 495 -17.99 24.18 3.06
CA THR A 495 -17.02 23.83 2.02
C THR A 495 -17.26 24.53 0.68
N GLU A 496 -18.21 25.48 0.59
CA GLU A 496 -18.65 26.07 -0.68
C GLU A 496 -17.54 26.87 -1.38
N ASN A 497 -16.57 27.39 -0.63
CA ASN A 497 -15.50 28.24 -1.14
C ASN A 497 -14.15 27.53 -1.25
N ILE A 498 -14.13 26.20 -1.09
CA ILE A 498 -12.89 25.43 -1.12
C ILE A 498 -12.51 25.15 -2.58
N SER A 499 -11.31 25.58 -2.97
CA SER A 499 -10.74 25.38 -4.31
C SER A 499 -9.22 25.27 -4.23
N GLU A 500 -8.60 24.90 -5.32
CA GLU A 500 -7.16 25.11 -5.52
C GLU A 500 -6.92 26.58 -5.79
N ASP A 501 -6.05 27.22 -5.02
CA ASP A 501 -5.77 28.65 -5.07
C ASP A 501 -4.30 28.98 -5.39
N SER A 502 -3.63 28.04 -6.04
CA SER A 502 -2.24 28.12 -6.49
C SER A 502 -1.23 28.27 -5.36
N ARG A 503 -1.42 27.50 -4.28
CA ARG A 503 -0.44 27.45 -3.17
C ARG A 503 0.85 26.73 -3.56
N ILE A 504 0.76 25.80 -4.53
CA ILE A 504 1.85 24.96 -5.00
C ILE A 504 2.00 25.11 -6.50
N ILE A 505 3.11 25.72 -6.95
CA ILE A 505 3.34 26.03 -8.35
C ILE A 505 4.55 25.25 -8.87
N VAL A 506 4.33 24.49 -9.93
CA VAL A 506 5.40 23.73 -10.64
C VAL A 506 5.82 24.51 -11.88
N THR A 507 7.09 24.88 -11.99
CA THR A 507 7.61 25.77 -13.06
C THR A 507 8.29 25.03 -14.22
N GLN A 508 7.97 23.77 -14.45
CA GLN A 508 8.49 23.02 -15.61
C GLN A 508 8.10 23.59 -16.99
N GLN A 509 7.12 24.49 -17.03
CA GLN A 509 6.48 24.92 -18.27
C GLN A 509 7.27 25.87 -19.18
N ALA A 510 8.31 26.54 -18.69
CA ALA A 510 9.02 27.52 -19.53
C ALA A 510 9.87 26.90 -20.67
N LYS A 511 10.15 25.60 -20.64
CA LYS A 511 10.77 24.88 -21.78
C LYS A 511 9.76 24.22 -22.71
N ALA A 512 8.65 23.72 -22.16
CA ALA A 512 7.59 23.15 -22.96
C ALA A 512 6.84 24.26 -23.72
N ASP A 513 6.50 25.38 -23.07
CA ASP A 513 5.84 26.50 -23.71
C ASP A 513 6.71 27.21 -24.76
N LYS A 514 8.06 27.28 -24.58
CA LYS A 514 8.94 27.75 -25.65
C LYS A 514 9.04 26.77 -26.82
N ILE A 515 9.07 25.48 -26.56
CA ILE A 515 9.08 24.46 -27.62
C ILE A 515 7.69 24.37 -28.28
N GLU A 516 6.61 24.57 -27.52
CA GLU A 516 5.25 24.66 -28.08
C GLU A 516 5.02 25.98 -28.82
N VAL A 517 5.51 27.11 -28.31
CA VAL A 517 5.42 28.41 -29.01
C VAL A 517 6.32 28.43 -30.25
N GLU A 518 7.56 27.90 -30.18
CA GLU A 518 8.42 27.74 -31.36
C GLU A 518 7.85 26.73 -32.37
N LYS A 519 7.27 25.60 -31.91
CA LYS A 519 6.54 24.67 -32.76
C LYS A 519 5.20 25.21 -33.27
N VAL A 520 4.51 26.04 -32.48
CA VAL A 520 3.27 26.68 -32.91
C VAL A 520 3.54 27.82 -33.89
N GLU A 521 4.71 28.50 -33.79
CA GLU A 521 5.14 29.48 -34.80
C GLU A 521 5.63 28.77 -36.08
N GLU A 522 6.42 27.70 -36.01
CA GLU A 522 6.75 26.86 -37.17
C GLU A 522 5.52 26.18 -37.79
N ILE A 523 4.55 25.72 -36.96
CA ILE A 523 3.30 25.11 -37.43
C ILE A 523 2.30 26.19 -37.96
N LYS A 524 2.41 27.46 -37.52
CA LYS A 524 1.62 28.53 -38.10
C LYS A 524 2.15 28.95 -39.48
N GLU A 525 3.44 28.91 -39.72
CA GLU A 525 4.01 29.13 -41.06
C GLU A 525 3.73 27.96 -42.03
N GLU A 526 3.60 26.67 -41.51
CA GLU A 526 3.18 25.54 -42.33
C GLU A 526 1.65 25.37 -42.46
N LYS A 527 0.80 25.98 -41.60
CA LYS A 527 -0.65 25.81 -41.56
C LYS A 527 -1.44 26.81 -42.38
N GLU A 528 -0.82 27.72 -43.10
CA GLU A 528 -1.55 28.53 -44.13
C GLU A 528 -1.85 27.74 -45.42
N GLU A 529 -1.48 26.47 -45.55
CA GLU A 529 -1.68 25.69 -46.79
C GLU A 529 -2.41 24.34 -46.69
N GLN A 530 -3.09 23.96 -45.59
CA GLN A 530 -3.95 22.76 -45.66
C GLN A 530 -5.24 22.89 -44.83
N SER A 531 -6.36 23.23 -45.52
CA SER A 531 -7.71 23.01 -45.01
C SER A 531 -7.96 21.49 -44.90
N VAL A 532 -7.90 20.91 -43.67
CA VAL A 532 -8.33 19.52 -43.43
C VAL A 532 -9.86 19.49 -43.62
N GLU A 533 -10.33 18.77 -44.64
CA GLU A 533 -11.77 18.51 -44.80
C GLU A 533 -12.24 17.62 -43.63
N MET A 534 -13.33 18.01 -42.99
CA MET A 534 -13.92 17.32 -41.83
C MET A 534 -15.12 16.48 -42.28
N ASP A 535 -15.23 15.27 -41.74
CA ASP A 535 -16.37 14.37 -41.93
C ASP A 535 -17.17 14.22 -40.64
N THR A 536 -18.32 13.58 -40.70
CA THR A 536 -19.19 13.36 -39.56
C THR A 536 -19.29 11.88 -39.21
N TYR A 537 -18.88 11.53 -37.99
CA TYR A 537 -19.05 10.18 -37.42
C TYR A 537 -20.29 10.13 -36.52
N ASN A 538 -21.16 9.16 -36.72
CA ASN A 538 -22.30 8.91 -35.83
C ASN A 538 -21.91 7.86 -34.79
N VAL A 539 -21.94 8.22 -33.52
CA VAL A 539 -21.63 7.33 -32.39
C VAL A 539 -22.58 6.13 -32.38
N LYS A 540 -22.01 4.93 -32.32
CA LYS A 540 -22.72 3.65 -32.30
C LYS A 540 -22.74 3.06 -30.89
N LYS A 541 -23.51 1.98 -30.71
CA LYS A 541 -23.50 1.21 -29.46
C LYS A 541 -22.07 0.67 -29.21
N ASP A 542 -21.60 0.77 -27.98
CA ASP A 542 -20.27 0.34 -27.51
C ASP A 542 -19.09 1.19 -28.00
N ASP A 543 -19.36 2.34 -28.64
CA ASP A 543 -18.33 3.34 -28.94
C ASP A 543 -17.91 4.12 -27.70
N VAL A 544 -16.60 4.36 -27.57
CA VAL A 544 -15.99 5.26 -26.61
C VAL A 544 -15.09 6.25 -27.35
N LEU A 545 -14.96 7.47 -26.86
CA LEU A 545 -14.31 8.57 -27.59
C LEU A 545 -12.88 8.23 -28.06
N TRP A 546 -12.08 7.54 -27.20
CA TRP A 546 -10.72 7.18 -27.55
C TRP A 546 -10.63 6.16 -28.69
N LYS A 547 -11.56 5.18 -28.78
CA LYS A 547 -11.61 4.23 -29.91
C LYS A 547 -12.02 4.91 -31.22
N ILE A 548 -12.90 5.90 -31.14
CA ILE A 548 -13.27 6.70 -32.32
C ILE A 548 -12.07 7.53 -32.75
N ALA A 549 -11.37 8.20 -31.84
CA ALA A 549 -10.19 8.99 -32.13
C ALA A 549 -9.07 8.16 -32.79
N GLU A 550 -8.76 6.99 -32.25
CA GLU A 550 -7.78 6.04 -32.80
C GLU A 550 -8.12 5.64 -34.25
N LYS A 551 -9.40 5.42 -34.56
CA LYS A 551 -9.88 5.07 -35.91
C LYS A 551 -9.60 6.16 -36.95
N PHE A 552 -9.54 7.43 -36.54
CA PHE A 552 -9.29 8.59 -37.40
C PHE A 552 -7.88 9.18 -37.21
N GLY A 553 -6.97 8.45 -36.54
CA GLY A 553 -5.56 8.80 -36.39
C GLY A 553 -5.26 10.05 -35.57
N ILE A 554 -6.19 10.42 -34.65
CA ILE A 554 -6.04 11.57 -33.74
C ILE A 554 -6.16 11.13 -32.28
N THR A 555 -5.74 11.99 -31.34
CA THR A 555 -5.93 11.72 -29.92
C THR A 555 -7.38 11.98 -29.48
N TRP A 556 -7.83 11.33 -28.41
CA TRP A 556 -9.19 11.53 -27.89
C TRP A 556 -9.40 12.97 -27.38
N GLU A 557 -8.34 13.59 -26.83
CA GLU A 557 -8.34 14.99 -26.43
C GLU A 557 -8.62 15.90 -27.64
N ARG A 558 -7.94 15.65 -28.76
CA ARG A 558 -8.13 16.41 -29.99
C ARG A 558 -9.54 16.22 -30.56
N LEU A 559 -10.07 15.00 -30.48
CA LEU A 559 -11.46 14.74 -30.91
C LEU A 559 -12.47 15.43 -30.01
N ALA A 560 -12.22 15.49 -28.70
CA ALA A 560 -13.05 16.21 -27.74
C ALA A 560 -13.04 17.71 -27.99
N GLU A 561 -11.88 18.29 -28.28
CA GLU A 561 -11.70 19.72 -28.59
C GLU A 561 -12.42 20.11 -29.88
N ILE A 562 -12.22 19.35 -30.97
CA ILE A 562 -12.89 19.59 -32.28
C ILE A 562 -14.41 19.61 -32.12
N ASN A 563 -14.94 18.83 -31.16
CA ASN A 563 -16.38 18.69 -30.93
C ASN A 563 -16.90 19.47 -29.72
N GLU A 564 -16.07 20.28 -29.08
CA GLU A 564 -16.42 21.12 -27.91
C GLU A 564 -17.09 20.31 -26.78
N LEU A 565 -16.62 19.08 -26.54
CA LEU A 565 -17.22 18.17 -25.54
C LEU A 565 -16.88 18.61 -24.13
N LYS A 566 -17.89 19.05 -23.37
CA LYS A 566 -17.70 19.41 -21.94
C LYS A 566 -17.27 18.25 -21.05
N ASN A 567 -17.64 17.03 -21.42
CA ASN A 567 -17.21 15.80 -20.75
C ASN A 567 -16.84 14.75 -21.81
N PRO A 568 -15.54 14.51 -22.06
CA PRO A 568 -15.08 13.59 -23.10
C PRO A 568 -15.38 12.10 -22.78
N HIS A 569 -15.72 11.77 -21.54
CA HIS A 569 -16.10 10.41 -21.14
C HIS A 569 -17.60 10.13 -21.34
N LEU A 570 -18.38 11.13 -21.81
CA LEU A 570 -19.83 10.99 -21.98
C LEU A 570 -20.24 11.33 -23.42
N ILE A 571 -20.36 10.30 -24.26
CA ILE A 571 -20.92 10.38 -25.61
C ILE A 571 -22.16 9.49 -25.72
N PHE A 572 -23.11 9.86 -26.58
CA PHE A 572 -24.40 9.19 -26.69
C PHE A 572 -24.57 8.52 -28.06
N ILE A 573 -25.23 7.36 -28.09
CA ILE A 573 -25.56 6.67 -29.34
C ILE A 573 -26.36 7.63 -30.25
N GLY A 574 -25.91 7.79 -31.50
CA GLY A 574 -26.48 8.71 -32.47
C GLY A 574 -25.94 10.15 -32.39
N GLN A 575 -25.08 10.47 -31.42
CA GLN A 575 -24.38 11.75 -31.38
C GLN A 575 -23.48 11.88 -32.61
N LYS A 576 -23.48 13.06 -33.23
CA LYS A 576 -22.61 13.36 -34.37
C LYS A 576 -21.31 13.98 -33.86
N LEU A 577 -20.19 13.42 -34.25
CA LEU A 577 -18.86 13.94 -33.97
C LEU A 577 -18.18 14.35 -35.29
N LEU A 578 -17.60 15.54 -35.34
CA LEU A 578 -16.71 15.94 -36.42
C LEU A 578 -15.39 15.19 -36.29
N VAL A 579 -14.93 14.60 -37.39
CA VAL A 579 -13.72 13.80 -37.47
C VAL A 579 -12.92 14.21 -38.71
N PRO A 580 -11.56 14.15 -38.71
CA PRO A 580 -10.79 14.39 -39.93
C PRO A 580 -11.16 13.38 -41.02
N GLN A 581 -11.16 13.81 -42.29
CA GLN A 581 -11.24 12.88 -43.42
C GLN A 581 -9.93 12.04 -43.46
N ASN A 582 -10.08 10.74 -43.64
CA ASN A 582 -8.92 9.80 -43.75
C ASN A 582 -8.25 9.96 -45.13
#